data_acc4ae312d433d368da42ad6f9c0c29e
#
_entry.id   acc4ae312d433d368da42ad6f9c0c29e
#
_cell.length_a   1.000
_cell.length_b   1.000
_cell.length_c   1.000
_cell.angle_alpha   90.00
_cell.angle_beta   90.00
_cell.angle_gamma   90.00
#
_symmetry.space_group_name_H-M   'P 1'
#
loop_
_entity.id
_entity.type
_entity.pdbx_description
1 polymer ?
#
loop_
_entity_poly.entity_id
_entity_poly.type
_entity_poly.pdbx_seq_one_letter_code
_entity_poly.pdbx_strand_id
1 'polypeptide(L)'
;DALTRLRREHVGVVYQFFHLLPTLDVRENVALPLLLDGKRERDALERADLLLAEVGLTPRARARPHTLSGGELQRAAVARALVHAPALVLADEPTGNLDSRSAVQVVELLASLVRGHGATLVMVTHSREAAAAADRVVTLSDGRVVDDVVNGRPEGGKL
;
A
#
# COMPACT_ATOMS: atom_id res chain seq x y z
N ASP A 1 18.18 14.01 9.66
CA ASP A 1 17.76 14.90 8.58
C ASP A 1 16.23 15.03 8.60
N ALA A 2 15.71 16.27 8.50
CA ALA A 2 14.28 16.58 8.60
C ALA A 2 13.44 15.86 7.50
N LEU A 3 13.96 15.78 6.27
CA LEU A 3 13.28 15.10 5.15
C LEU A 3 13.18 13.58 5.37
N THR A 4 14.21 12.97 5.91
CA THR A 4 14.21 11.53 6.25
C THR A 4 13.17 11.24 7.32
N ARG A 5 13.05 12.09 8.31
CA ARG A 5 12.05 11.98 9.37
C ARG A 5 10.64 12.16 8.83
N LEU A 6 10.40 13.22 8.04
CA LEU A 6 9.11 13.48 7.41
C LEU A 6 8.64 12.28 6.57
N ARG A 7 9.54 11.71 5.74
CA ARG A 7 9.24 10.51 4.96
C ARG A 7 8.88 9.33 5.84
N ARG A 8 9.63 9.09 6.90
CA ARG A 8 9.41 7.96 7.82
C ARG A 8 8.07 8.07 8.56
N GLU A 9 7.70 9.28 8.99
CA GLU A 9 6.51 9.50 9.81
C GLU A 9 5.23 9.62 8.97
N HIS A 10 5.31 10.17 7.75
CA HIS A 10 4.11 10.58 7.01
C HIS A 10 3.91 9.93 5.65
N VAL A 11 4.88 9.15 5.16
CA VAL A 11 4.81 8.56 3.82
C VAL A 11 4.95 7.04 3.88
N GLY A 12 3.92 6.33 3.43
CA GLY A 12 3.98 4.90 3.12
C GLY A 12 4.38 4.70 1.66
N VAL A 13 5.14 3.64 1.38
CA VAL A 13 5.54 3.33 -0.01
C VAL A 13 5.24 1.88 -0.32
N VAL A 14 4.55 1.66 -1.45
CA VAL A 14 4.27 0.35 -2.03
C VAL A 14 5.01 0.25 -3.37
N TYR A 15 5.86 -0.75 -3.51
CA TYR A 15 6.69 -0.97 -4.70
C TYR A 15 6.18 -2.14 -5.53
N GLN A 16 6.54 -2.17 -6.81
CA GLN A 16 6.29 -3.27 -7.73
C GLN A 16 6.90 -4.59 -7.27
N PHE A 17 8.12 -4.56 -6.71
CA PHE A 17 8.88 -5.76 -6.26
C PHE A 17 8.75 -6.04 -4.76
N PHE A 18 7.67 -5.66 -4.11
CA PHE A 18 7.33 -5.93 -2.71
C PHE A 18 8.38 -5.48 -1.67
N HIS A 19 9.67 -5.71 -1.89
CA HIS A 19 10.81 -5.39 -1.02
C HIS A 19 10.62 -5.86 0.44
N LEU A 20 10.05 -7.06 0.63
CA LEU A 20 10.02 -7.71 1.92
C LEU A 20 11.39 -8.33 2.22
N LEU A 21 11.83 -8.22 3.46
CA LEU A 21 13.09 -8.81 3.92
C LEU A 21 12.91 -10.32 4.07
N PRO A 22 13.70 -11.16 3.36
CA PRO A 22 13.52 -12.62 3.37
C PRO A 22 13.88 -13.26 4.70
N THR A 23 14.68 -12.59 5.52
CA THR A 23 15.10 -13.03 6.85
C THR A 23 14.05 -12.81 7.93
N LEU A 24 13.02 -12.00 7.66
CA LEU A 24 11.90 -11.72 8.57
C LEU A 24 10.66 -12.49 8.12
N ASP A 25 9.79 -12.84 9.07
CA ASP A 25 8.45 -13.32 8.74
C ASP A 25 7.55 -12.15 8.25
N VAL A 26 6.33 -12.46 7.79
CA VAL A 26 5.40 -11.45 7.26
C VAL A 26 5.04 -10.42 8.31
N ARG A 27 4.77 -10.85 9.53
CA ARG A 27 4.43 -9.98 10.67
C ARG A 27 5.57 -9.02 11.02
N GLU A 28 6.78 -9.54 11.09
CA GLU A 28 7.99 -8.75 11.35
C GLU A 28 8.25 -7.75 10.22
N ASN A 29 8.05 -8.15 8.96
CA ASN A 29 8.14 -7.23 7.82
C ASN A 29 7.14 -6.07 7.90
N VAL A 30 5.90 -6.35 8.30
CA VAL A 30 4.87 -5.32 8.46
C VAL A 30 5.19 -4.40 9.64
N ALA A 31 5.70 -4.94 10.75
CA ALA A 31 6.07 -4.16 11.93
C ALA A 31 7.32 -3.29 11.75
N LEU A 32 8.17 -3.61 10.76
CA LEU A 32 9.50 -3.04 10.59
C LEU A 32 9.55 -1.50 10.61
N PRO A 33 8.66 -0.75 9.94
CA PRO A 33 8.69 0.71 9.98
C PRO A 33 8.56 1.27 11.40
N LEU A 34 7.72 0.68 12.23
CA LEU A 34 7.52 1.09 13.62
C LEU A 34 8.74 0.75 14.50
N LEU A 35 9.36 -0.41 14.26
CA LEU A 35 10.57 -0.83 14.97
C LEU A 35 11.74 0.11 14.65
N LEU A 36 11.90 0.50 13.38
CA LEU A 36 12.92 1.47 12.95
C LEU A 36 12.66 2.89 13.48
N ASP A 37 11.42 3.20 13.81
CA ASP A 37 11.03 4.44 14.48
C ASP A 37 11.17 4.39 16.02
N GLY A 38 11.68 3.28 16.56
CA GLY A 38 11.95 3.10 17.98
C GLY A 38 10.71 2.77 18.82
N LYS A 39 9.61 2.34 18.22
CA LYS A 39 8.45 1.83 18.97
C LYS A 39 8.80 0.51 19.66
N ARG A 40 8.15 0.25 20.82
CA ARG A 40 8.34 -1.02 21.51
C ARG A 40 7.90 -2.18 20.62
N GLU A 41 8.67 -3.24 20.60
CA GLU A 41 8.43 -4.41 19.76
C GLU A 41 7.00 -4.96 19.90
N ARG A 42 6.51 -5.10 21.13
CA ARG A 42 5.15 -5.56 21.41
C ARG A 42 4.10 -4.68 20.69
N ASP A 43 4.19 -3.36 20.84
CA ASP A 43 3.23 -2.43 20.26
C ASP A 43 3.29 -2.43 18.71
N ALA A 44 4.50 -2.54 18.15
CA ALA A 44 4.71 -2.64 16.71
C ALA A 44 4.13 -3.95 16.13
N LEU A 45 4.33 -5.07 16.82
CA LEU A 45 3.79 -6.37 16.40
C LEU A 45 2.27 -6.43 16.55
N GLU A 46 1.69 -5.90 17.63
CA GLU A 46 0.24 -5.79 17.80
C GLU A 46 -0.39 -4.94 16.67
N ARG A 47 0.23 -3.84 16.31
CA ARG A 47 -0.23 -3.01 15.18
C ARG A 47 -0.13 -3.74 13.85
N ALA A 48 0.94 -4.51 13.64
CA ALA A 48 1.10 -5.34 12.45
C ALA A 48 0.01 -6.41 12.34
N ASP A 49 -0.37 -7.06 13.44
CA ASP A 49 -1.45 -8.04 13.47
C ASP A 49 -2.79 -7.45 13.01
N LEU A 50 -3.12 -6.22 13.42
CA LEU A 50 -4.32 -5.52 12.97
C LEU A 50 -4.31 -5.32 11.45
N LEU A 51 -3.21 -4.81 10.89
CA LEU A 51 -3.08 -4.61 9.43
C LEU A 51 -3.12 -5.94 8.67
N LEU A 52 -2.50 -6.99 9.20
CA LEU A 52 -2.55 -8.33 8.60
C LEU A 52 -3.98 -8.89 8.56
N ALA A 53 -4.80 -8.60 9.56
CA ALA A 53 -6.21 -8.95 9.54
C ALA A 53 -6.96 -8.17 8.45
N GLU A 54 -6.73 -6.87 8.31
CA GLU A 54 -7.36 -6.01 7.28
C GLU A 54 -7.02 -6.48 5.85
N VAL A 55 -5.78 -6.98 5.61
CA VAL A 55 -5.36 -7.49 4.30
C VAL A 55 -5.59 -9.00 4.11
N GLY A 56 -6.24 -9.67 5.07
CA GLY A 56 -6.55 -11.11 5.00
C GLY A 56 -5.32 -12.02 5.08
N LEU A 57 -4.28 -11.62 5.80
CA LEU A 57 -3.03 -12.37 5.95
C LEU A 57 -2.75 -12.90 7.37
N THR A 58 -3.72 -12.87 8.28
CA THR A 58 -3.57 -13.42 9.63
C THR A 58 -3.03 -14.86 9.64
N PRO A 59 -3.51 -15.81 8.80
CA PRO A 59 -2.98 -17.16 8.76
C PRO A 59 -1.53 -17.25 8.24
N ARG A 60 -1.04 -16.21 7.58
CA ARG A 60 0.29 -16.14 6.99
C ARG A 60 1.28 -15.28 7.79
N ALA A 61 0.88 -14.77 8.95
CA ALA A 61 1.68 -13.86 9.77
C ALA A 61 3.10 -14.38 10.07
N ARG A 62 3.24 -15.68 10.31
CA ARG A 62 4.52 -16.35 10.59
C ARG A 62 5.19 -16.97 9.36
N ALA A 63 4.61 -16.84 8.19
CA ALA A 63 5.19 -17.34 6.94
C ALA A 63 6.40 -16.50 6.52
N ARG A 64 7.34 -17.12 5.80
CA ARG A 64 8.46 -16.40 5.18
C ARG A 64 8.05 -15.88 3.80
N PRO A 65 8.58 -14.73 3.33
CA PRO A 65 8.19 -14.14 2.05
C PRO A 65 8.26 -15.12 0.86
N HIS A 66 9.28 -15.96 0.79
CA HIS A 66 9.46 -16.92 -0.30
C HIS A 66 8.38 -18.02 -0.39
N THR A 67 7.52 -18.14 0.62
CA THR A 67 6.41 -19.12 0.64
C THR A 67 5.06 -18.51 0.26
N LEU A 68 5.03 -17.20 -0.05
CA LEU A 68 3.82 -16.46 -0.38
C LEU A 68 3.65 -16.35 -1.91
N SER A 69 2.38 -16.32 -2.35
CA SER A 69 2.03 -15.92 -3.72
C SER A 69 2.32 -14.42 -3.94
N GLY A 70 2.42 -13.99 -5.21
CA GLY A 70 2.63 -12.58 -5.56
C GLY A 70 1.57 -11.65 -4.95
N GLY A 71 0.29 -12.05 -4.99
CA GLY A 71 -0.79 -11.28 -4.36
C GLY A 71 -0.68 -11.20 -2.84
N GLU A 72 -0.25 -12.28 -2.17
CA GLU A 72 0.01 -12.27 -0.71
C GLU A 72 1.19 -11.36 -0.36
N LEU A 73 2.28 -11.41 -1.15
CA LEU A 73 3.45 -10.53 -0.99
C LEU A 73 3.04 -9.05 -1.12
N GLN A 74 2.22 -8.73 -2.12
CA GLN A 74 1.78 -7.35 -2.33
C GLN A 74 0.84 -6.88 -1.21
N ARG A 75 -0.08 -7.72 -0.73
CA ARG A 75 -0.91 -7.37 0.43
C ARG A 75 -0.08 -7.13 1.69
N ALA A 76 0.97 -7.92 1.92
CA ALA A 76 1.90 -7.68 3.02
C ALA A 76 2.68 -6.34 2.85
N ALA A 77 3.09 -6.00 1.62
CA ALA A 77 3.72 -4.71 1.32
C ALA A 77 2.78 -3.53 1.54
N VAL A 78 1.49 -3.67 1.20
CA VAL A 78 0.44 -2.68 1.50
C VAL A 78 0.25 -2.50 3.01
N ALA A 79 0.15 -3.59 3.77
CA ALA A 79 0.05 -3.54 5.24
C ALA A 79 1.26 -2.83 5.86
N ARG A 80 2.48 -3.15 5.39
CA ARG A 80 3.71 -2.48 5.83
C ARG A 80 3.69 -0.98 5.55
N ALA A 81 3.19 -0.57 4.38
CA ALA A 81 3.11 0.84 4.02
C ALA A 81 2.14 1.64 4.89
N LEU A 82 1.13 0.99 5.48
CA LEU A 82 0.09 1.62 6.29
C LEU A 82 0.31 1.49 7.82
N VAL A 83 1.27 0.66 8.27
CA VAL A 83 1.43 0.32 9.69
C VAL A 83 1.67 1.52 10.60
N HIS A 84 2.38 2.53 10.12
CA HIS A 84 2.70 3.77 10.85
C HIS A 84 1.65 4.88 10.65
N ALA A 85 0.48 4.55 10.06
CA ALA A 85 -0.62 5.48 9.79
C ALA A 85 -0.18 6.74 9.00
N PRO A 86 0.42 6.59 7.81
CA PRO A 86 0.91 7.71 7.01
C PRO A 86 -0.23 8.58 6.50
N ALA A 87 0.04 9.87 6.28
CA ALA A 87 -0.90 10.79 5.61
C ALA A 87 -0.92 10.59 4.08
N LEU A 88 0.19 10.08 3.51
CA LEU A 88 0.37 9.86 2.08
C LEU A 88 0.89 8.44 1.82
N VAL A 89 0.29 7.75 0.87
CA VAL A 89 0.79 6.48 0.33
C VAL A 89 1.20 6.70 -1.13
N LEU A 90 2.44 6.38 -1.43
CA LEU A 90 2.98 6.35 -2.80
C LEU A 90 3.01 4.90 -3.27
N ALA A 91 2.40 4.60 -4.41
CA ALA A 91 2.41 3.27 -5.01
C ALA A 91 3.02 3.35 -6.41
N ASP A 92 4.14 2.65 -6.60
CA ASP A 92 4.85 2.58 -7.88
C ASP A 92 4.61 1.22 -8.52
N GLU A 93 3.81 1.19 -9.58
CA GLU A 93 3.37 -0.01 -10.31
C GLU A 93 2.94 -1.17 -9.38
N PRO A 94 2.03 -0.95 -8.42
CA PRO A 94 1.75 -1.90 -7.36
C PRO A 94 1.20 -3.25 -7.83
N THR A 95 0.87 -3.37 -9.12
CA THR A 95 0.31 -4.59 -9.73
C THR A 95 1.14 -5.14 -10.87
N GLY A 96 2.29 -4.55 -11.18
CA GLY A 96 3.10 -4.89 -12.35
C GLY A 96 3.62 -6.33 -12.38
N ASN A 97 3.68 -7.01 -11.25
CA ASN A 97 4.14 -8.41 -11.12
C ASN A 97 3.02 -9.39 -10.75
N LEU A 98 1.75 -9.00 -10.92
CA LEU A 98 0.59 -9.81 -10.55
C LEU A 98 -0.17 -10.28 -11.80
N ASP A 99 -0.84 -11.42 -11.69
CA ASP A 99 -1.88 -11.79 -12.64
C ASP A 99 -3.08 -10.82 -12.56
N SER A 100 -3.87 -10.74 -13.64
CA SER A 100 -4.95 -9.75 -13.76
C SER A 100 -5.97 -9.81 -12.60
N ARG A 101 -6.30 -11.01 -12.11
CA ARG A 101 -7.26 -11.18 -11.00
C ARG A 101 -6.69 -10.65 -9.69
N SER A 102 -5.46 -11.02 -9.37
CA SER A 102 -4.74 -10.54 -8.18
C SER A 102 -4.51 -9.03 -8.23
N ALA A 103 -4.23 -8.47 -9.43
CA ALA A 103 -4.04 -7.05 -9.66
C ALA A 103 -5.28 -6.23 -9.27
N VAL A 104 -6.46 -6.62 -9.75
CA VAL A 104 -7.73 -5.96 -9.41
C VAL A 104 -7.98 -5.99 -7.90
N GLN A 105 -7.84 -7.15 -7.28
CA GLN A 105 -8.04 -7.31 -5.84
C GLN A 105 -7.11 -6.43 -5.00
N VAL A 106 -5.83 -6.32 -5.40
CA VAL A 106 -4.85 -5.49 -4.69
C VAL A 106 -5.14 -4.00 -4.84
N VAL A 107 -5.54 -3.53 -6.03
CA VAL A 107 -5.92 -2.12 -6.24
C VAL A 107 -7.14 -1.74 -5.42
N GLU A 108 -8.19 -2.56 -5.45
CA GLU A 108 -9.41 -2.34 -4.67
C GLU A 108 -9.13 -2.31 -3.16
N LEU A 109 -8.33 -3.28 -2.67
CA LEU A 109 -7.91 -3.35 -1.27
C LEU A 109 -7.10 -2.10 -0.88
N LEU A 110 -6.10 -1.72 -1.67
CA LEU A 110 -5.26 -0.55 -1.42
C LEU A 110 -6.10 0.73 -1.36
N ALA A 111 -6.99 0.94 -2.33
CA ALA A 111 -7.88 2.10 -2.37
C ALA A 111 -8.85 2.14 -1.16
N SER A 112 -9.37 0.98 -0.76
CA SER A 112 -10.26 0.84 0.41
C SER A 112 -9.53 1.18 1.70
N LEU A 113 -8.35 0.58 1.92
CA LEU A 113 -7.54 0.79 3.13
C LEU A 113 -7.06 2.22 3.27
N VAL A 114 -6.55 2.82 2.19
CA VAL A 114 -6.08 4.21 2.20
C VAL A 114 -7.21 5.16 2.59
N ARG A 115 -8.42 4.95 2.06
CA ARG A 115 -9.61 5.72 2.45
C ARG A 115 -10.01 5.47 3.91
N GLY A 116 -10.03 4.21 4.32
CA GLY A 116 -10.39 3.83 5.70
C GLY A 116 -9.45 4.41 6.75
N HIS A 117 -8.19 4.57 6.40
CA HIS A 117 -7.17 5.19 7.25
C HIS A 117 -7.04 6.72 7.08
N GLY A 118 -7.87 7.35 6.23
CA GLY A 118 -7.86 8.81 6.02
C GLY A 118 -6.61 9.33 5.31
N ALA A 119 -5.88 8.46 4.60
CA ALA A 119 -4.67 8.82 3.85
C ALA A 119 -4.99 9.22 2.39
N THR A 120 -4.04 9.86 1.73
CA THR A 120 -4.07 10.12 0.29
C THR A 120 -3.23 9.06 -0.43
N LEU A 121 -3.75 8.54 -1.56
CA LEU A 121 -3.01 7.62 -2.45
C LEU A 121 -2.54 8.38 -3.70
N VAL A 122 -1.25 8.30 -3.99
CA VAL A 122 -0.69 8.64 -5.30
C VAL A 122 -0.12 7.37 -5.90
N MET A 123 -0.66 6.95 -7.05
CA MET A 123 -0.27 5.71 -7.72
C MET A 123 0.24 6.00 -9.13
N VAL A 124 1.41 5.45 -9.46
CA VAL A 124 1.92 5.40 -10.83
C VAL A 124 1.59 4.02 -11.40
N THR A 125 0.97 3.98 -12.57
CA THR A 125 0.58 2.72 -13.22
C THR A 125 0.42 2.87 -14.73
N HIS A 126 0.68 1.77 -15.45
CA HIS A 126 0.32 1.60 -16.86
C HIS A 126 -1.02 0.89 -17.05
N SER A 127 -1.65 0.38 -15.98
CA SER A 127 -2.95 -0.29 -16.04
C SER A 127 -4.08 0.73 -16.09
N ARG A 128 -4.90 0.64 -17.14
CA ARG A 128 -6.11 1.47 -17.28
C ARG A 128 -7.16 1.13 -16.22
N GLU A 129 -7.24 -0.15 -15.83
CA GLU A 129 -8.15 -0.62 -14.78
C GLU A 129 -7.76 -0.03 -13.42
N ALA A 130 -6.46 -0.02 -13.10
CA ALA A 130 -5.96 0.59 -11.87
C ALA A 130 -6.19 2.12 -11.87
N ALA A 131 -5.94 2.79 -12.99
CA ALA A 131 -6.19 4.23 -13.15
C ALA A 131 -7.68 4.58 -13.00
N ALA A 132 -8.59 3.74 -13.52
CA ALA A 132 -10.04 3.96 -13.42
C ALA A 132 -10.56 3.91 -11.97
N ALA A 133 -9.84 3.28 -11.04
CA ALA A 133 -10.18 3.25 -9.62
C ALA A 133 -9.83 4.54 -8.85
N ALA A 134 -9.06 5.45 -9.47
CA ALA A 134 -8.62 6.71 -8.87
C ALA A 134 -9.69 7.81 -9.01
N ASP A 135 -9.72 8.74 -8.06
CA ASP A 135 -10.61 9.91 -8.10
C ASP A 135 -10.14 10.95 -9.15
N ARG A 136 -8.84 10.96 -9.47
CA ARG A 136 -8.21 11.83 -10.49
C ARG A 136 -7.12 11.07 -11.21
N VAL A 137 -7.03 11.22 -12.52
CA VAL A 137 -6.02 10.62 -13.38
C VAL A 137 -5.26 11.72 -14.12
N VAL A 138 -3.95 11.75 -13.93
CA VAL A 138 -3.05 12.65 -14.64
C VAL A 138 -2.20 11.81 -15.59
N THR A 139 -2.31 12.08 -16.90
CA THR A 139 -1.56 11.38 -17.94
C THR A 139 -0.29 12.15 -18.27
N LEU A 140 0.84 11.46 -18.21
CA LEU A 140 2.16 12.00 -18.55
C LEU A 140 2.67 11.41 -19.87
N SER A 141 3.22 12.24 -20.74
CA SER A 141 3.99 11.84 -21.92
C SER A 141 5.21 12.75 -22.07
N ASP A 142 6.37 12.16 -22.29
CA ASP A 142 7.65 12.88 -22.47
C ASP A 142 7.93 13.92 -21.37
N GLY A 143 7.60 13.57 -20.12
CA GLY A 143 7.81 14.44 -18.95
C GLY A 143 6.82 15.62 -18.85
N ARG A 144 5.74 15.62 -19.64
CA ARG A 144 4.71 16.66 -19.63
C ARG A 144 3.35 16.08 -19.31
N VAL A 145 2.52 16.86 -18.63
CA VAL A 145 1.10 16.55 -18.45
C VAL A 145 0.40 16.76 -19.79
N VAL A 146 -0.21 15.70 -20.31
CA VAL A 146 -0.99 15.71 -21.57
C VAL A 146 -2.49 15.59 -21.34
N ASP A 147 -2.90 15.06 -20.17
CA ASP A 147 -4.32 14.94 -19.80
C ASP A 147 -4.46 15.00 -18.28
N ASP A 148 -5.60 15.50 -17.79
CA ASP A 148 -5.93 15.62 -16.38
C ASP A 148 -7.44 15.48 -16.18
N VAL A 149 -7.89 14.31 -15.75
CA VAL A 149 -9.30 13.97 -15.65
C VAL A 149 -9.67 13.68 -14.19
N VAL A 150 -10.70 14.33 -13.70
CA VAL A 150 -11.34 14.02 -12.43
C VAL A 150 -12.46 13.00 -12.69
N ASN A 151 -12.31 11.79 -12.20
CA ASN A 151 -13.36 10.77 -12.25
C ASN A 151 -14.45 11.14 -11.24
N GLY A 152 -15.51 11.81 -11.70
CA GLY A 152 -16.62 12.21 -10.85
C GLY A 152 -17.28 10.99 -10.21
N ARG A 153 -17.19 10.87 -8.88
CA ARG A 153 -18.18 10.11 -8.15
C ARG A 153 -19.50 10.89 -8.24
N PRO A 154 -20.65 10.24 -8.49
CA PRO A 154 -21.91 10.88 -8.19
C PRO A 154 -21.86 11.26 -6.71
N GLU A 155 -22.00 12.54 -6.42
CA GLU A 155 -22.19 13.05 -5.07
C GLU A 155 -23.25 12.19 -4.40
N GLY A 156 -22.87 11.50 -3.32
CA GLY A 156 -23.77 10.65 -2.56
C GLY A 156 -25.01 11.44 -2.21
N GLY A 157 -26.16 11.01 -2.75
CA GLY A 157 -27.44 11.61 -2.46
C GLY A 157 -27.61 11.72 -0.95
N LYS A 158 -27.87 12.93 -0.50
CA LYS A 158 -28.47 13.18 0.79
C LYS A 158 -29.80 12.42 0.84
N LEU A 159 -29.91 11.49 1.76
CA LEU A 159 -31.16 11.11 2.39
C LEU A 159 -31.07 11.44 3.87
#